data_087f0365f2499e8e0fcb56519e995f52
#
_entry.id   087f0365f2499e8e0fcb56519e995f52
#
_cell.length_a   1.000
_cell.length_b   1.000
_cell.length_c   1.000
_cell.angle_alpha   90.00
_cell.angle_beta   90.00
_cell.angle_gamma   90.00
#
_symmetry.space_group_name_H-M   'P 1'
#
loop_
_entity.id
_entity.type
_entity.pdbx_description
1 polymer ?
#
loop_
_entity_poly.entity_id
_entity_poly.type
_entity_poly.pdbx_seq_one_letter_code
_entity_poly.pdbx_strand_id
1 'polypeptide(L)'
;GYRVVNLGIKQPADTIIQAAQEHKADAIGLSGLLVKSTLEMKYVIQDLERQKLEFPVICGGAALTRKYVEDDLRREYSNAVFYADDAFGGLHIMEDLIGQNGGREKRLAEGRTVKEFAKAAAAGAAAADSATEIVERSPVVSDAPNIPVPPFYGARVKRDYDLREVFRYINETALFKNQWQLKTASQQDYVRLVEQKFRPILKDLQEEVIASGLFEPKAVYGYFPAQGEGNDLIVYEPPAQGVRSQESGVSSRGTTQAPQELLRVTFPRQKEGRRLCLADFFARRGSGTMDVVGMTLVTIGPKASEYTKKLFESGEYTKYLYLHGLSVETAEALAEFHHRHIRQELGIAGDDSPEIRDLFHQKYRGSRYSFGYPACPNLEDQTKLFRLLKPEETIGVHLTTGYLLEPEQSTSALVVHHPAAKYFVA
;
A
#
# COMPACT_ATOMS: atom_id res chain seq x y z
N GLY A 1 35.87 3.58 -13.27
CA GLY A 1 34.40 3.44 -13.05
C GLY A 1 34.09 2.07 -12.51
N TYR A 2 32.90 1.90 -11.97
CA TYR A 2 32.43 0.63 -11.39
C TYR A 2 31.84 -0.26 -12.47
N ARG A 3 31.99 -1.58 -12.30
CA ARG A 3 31.24 -2.55 -13.09
C ARG A 3 29.86 -2.71 -12.46
N VAL A 4 28.81 -2.35 -13.17
CA VAL A 4 27.44 -2.48 -12.70
C VAL A 4 26.77 -3.68 -13.36
N VAL A 5 26.16 -4.55 -12.54
CA VAL A 5 25.28 -5.61 -13.00
C VAL A 5 23.84 -5.13 -12.75
N ASN A 6 23.18 -4.70 -13.80
CA ASN A 6 21.79 -4.22 -13.70
C ASN A 6 20.84 -5.39 -13.90
N LEU A 7 20.11 -5.74 -12.86
CA LEU A 7 19.13 -6.84 -12.87
C LEU A 7 17.76 -6.41 -13.40
N GLY A 8 17.56 -5.11 -13.65
CA GLY A 8 16.27 -4.56 -14.03
C GLY A 8 15.36 -4.25 -12.85
N ILE A 9 14.08 -4.11 -13.13
CA ILE A 9 13.06 -3.75 -12.15
C ILE A 9 12.34 -5.00 -11.63
N LYS A 10 11.73 -4.91 -10.43
CA LYS A 10 10.89 -5.96 -9.82
C LYS A 10 11.60 -7.30 -9.64
N GLN A 11 12.83 -7.25 -9.17
CA GLN A 11 13.58 -8.48 -8.92
C GLN A 11 13.26 -9.04 -7.54
N PRO A 12 12.95 -10.35 -7.44
CA PRO A 12 12.81 -11.03 -6.16
C PRO A 12 14.11 -11.01 -5.34
N ALA A 13 14.01 -11.09 -4.02
CA ALA A 13 15.16 -11.10 -3.12
C ALA A 13 16.18 -12.20 -3.49
N ASP A 14 15.72 -13.41 -3.76
CA ASP A 14 16.58 -14.55 -4.15
C ASP A 14 17.41 -14.25 -5.41
N THR A 15 16.78 -13.65 -6.43
CA THR A 15 17.48 -13.28 -7.69
C THR A 15 18.56 -12.25 -7.43
N ILE A 16 18.29 -11.26 -6.57
CA ILE A 16 19.26 -10.21 -6.22
C ILE A 16 20.45 -10.82 -5.47
N ILE A 17 20.17 -11.67 -4.49
CA ILE A 17 21.19 -12.33 -3.66
C ILE A 17 22.04 -13.28 -4.50
N GLN A 18 21.41 -14.11 -5.32
CA GLN A 18 22.10 -15.03 -6.21
C GLN A 18 23.04 -14.28 -7.16
N ALA A 19 22.57 -13.22 -7.81
CA ALA A 19 23.39 -12.41 -8.71
C ALA A 19 24.56 -11.74 -7.97
N ALA A 20 24.35 -11.27 -6.73
CA ALA A 20 25.44 -10.70 -5.93
C ALA A 20 26.53 -11.73 -5.61
N GLN A 21 26.15 -12.96 -5.33
CA GLN A 21 27.11 -14.08 -5.09
C GLN A 21 27.84 -14.49 -6.38
N GLU A 22 27.10 -14.70 -7.50
CA GLU A 22 27.66 -15.12 -8.78
C GLU A 22 28.67 -14.11 -9.33
N HIS A 23 28.35 -12.83 -9.22
CA HIS A 23 29.21 -11.74 -9.70
C HIS A 23 30.22 -11.26 -8.67
N LYS A 24 30.24 -11.82 -7.45
CA LYS A 24 31.11 -11.40 -6.32
C LYS A 24 31.03 -9.89 -6.13
N ALA A 25 29.81 -9.39 -5.98
CA ALA A 25 29.56 -7.98 -5.86
C ALA A 25 30.19 -7.37 -4.58
N ASP A 26 30.70 -6.15 -4.68
CA ASP A 26 31.25 -5.43 -3.52
C ASP A 26 30.15 -4.77 -2.70
N ALA A 27 28.98 -4.53 -3.30
CA ALA A 27 27.77 -4.00 -2.65
C ALA A 27 26.53 -4.31 -3.47
N ILE A 28 25.36 -4.30 -2.81
CA ILE A 28 24.05 -4.41 -3.44
C ILE A 28 23.38 -3.04 -3.43
N GLY A 29 22.96 -2.54 -4.60
CA GLY A 29 22.19 -1.30 -4.73
C GLY A 29 20.72 -1.61 -4.90
N LEU A 30 19.87 -1.06 -4.03
CA LEU A 30 18.43 -1.17 -4.08
C LEU A 30 17.79 0.20 -4.27
N SER A 31 16.91 0.34 -5.26
CA SER A 31 16.20 1.60 -5.53
C SER A 31 14.71 1.36 -5.63
N GLY A 32 13.90 2.15 -4.91
CA GLY A 32 12.45 2.01 -4.89
C GLY A 32 11.73 3.33 -5.12
N LEU A 33 10.76 3.31 -6.03
CA LEU A 33 9.92 4.46 -6.35
C LEU A 33 8.64 4.49 -5.52
N LEU A 34 8.15 3.34 -5.07
CA LEU A 34 6.90 3.15 -4.33
C LEU A 34 7.17 2.73 -2.89
N VAL A 35 6.25 3.05 -1.99
CA VAL A 35 6.31 2.62 -0.58
C VAL A 35 6.39 1.09 -0.48
N LYS A 36 5.70 0.35 -1.34
CA LYS A 36 5.79 -1.12 -1.39
C LYS A 36 7.20 -1.62 -1.67
N SER A 37 7.99 -0.90 -2.47
CA SER A 37 9.39 -1.27 -2.74
C SER A 37 10.27 -1.21 -1.50
N THR A 38 9.92 -0.43 -0.49
CA THR A 38 10.69 -0.37 0.78
C THR A 38 10.56 -1.66 1.57
N LEU A 39 9.43 -2.35 1.45
CA LEU A 39 9.22 -3.67 2.07
C LEU A 39 10.05 -4.75 1.37
N GLU A 40 10.13 -4.72 0.03
CA GLU A 40 11.02 -5.63 -0.71
C GLU A 40 12.48 -5.43 -0.32
N MET A 41 12.93 -4.19 -0.13
CA MET A 41 14.26 -3.91 0.37
C MET A 41 14.49 -4.51 1.76
N LYS A 42 13.48 -4.44 2.63
CA LYS A 42 13.53 -5.08 3.95
C LYS A 42 13.65 -6.60 3.83
N TYR A 43 12.91 -7.24 2.93
CA TYR A 43 13.01 -8.69 2.69
C TYR A 43 14.39 -9.10 2.18
N VAL A 44 14.96 -8.35 1.20
CA VAL A 44 16.35 -8.59 0.75
C VAL A 44 17.32 -8.55 1.92
N ILE A 45 17.20 -7.55 2.79
CA ILE A 45 18.07 -7.34 3.95
C ILE A 45 17.90 -8.47 4.97
N GLN A 46 16.67 -8.87 5.27
CA GLN A 46 16.38 -9.98 6.18
C GLN A 46 16.88 -11.33 5.63
N ASP A 47 16.78 -11.53 4.32
CA ASP A 47 17.29 -12.74 3.68
C ASP A 47 18.81 -12.79 3.68
N LEU A 48 19.50 -11.66 3.50
CA LEU A 48 20.96 -11.58 3.66
C LEU A 48 21.37 -11.94 5.09
N GLU A 49 20.66 -11.43 6.10
CA GLU A 49 20.90 -11.78 7.50
C GLU A 49 20.68 -13.26 7.78
N ARG A 50 19.56 -13.81 7.30
CA ARG A 50 19.22 -15.24 7.47
C ARG A 50 20.26 -16.16 6.84
N GLN A 51 20.79 -15.77 5.68
CA GLN A 51 21.82 -16.52 4.96
C GLN A 51 23.23 -16.21 5.45
N LYS A 52 23.41 -15.29 6.38
CA LYS A 52 24.70 -14.81 6.92
C LYS A 52 25.64 -14.32 5.83
N LEU A 53 25.10 -13.60 4.85
CA LEU A 53 25.83 -13.02 3.74
C LEU A 53 26.24 -11.58 4.08
N GLU A 54 27.49 -11.19 3.80
CA GLU A 54 28.06 -9.93 4.27
C GLU A 54 28.16 -8.86 3.14
N PHE A 55 27.10 -8.67 2.37
CA PHE A 55 27.08 -7.61 1.34
C PHE A 55 26.66 -6.27 1.96
N PRO A 56 27.44 -5.19 1.84
CA PRO A 56 26.94 -3.85 2.14
C PRO A 56 25.76 -3.54 1.21
N VAL A 57 24.68 -2.95 1.77
CA VAL A 57 23.46 -2.60 1.02
C VAL A 57 23.31 -1.09 0.94
N ILE A 58 23.12 -0.56 -0.26
CA ILE A 58 22.88 0.87 -0.52
C ILE A 58 21.45 1.02 -0.96
N CYS A 59 20.62 1.65 -0.13
CA CYS A 59 19.20 1.86 -0.37
C CYS A 59 18.95 3.30 -0.82
N GLY A 60 18.20 3.48 -1.90
CA GLY A 60 17.83 4.79 -2.43
C GLY A 60 16.45 4.78 -3.10
N GLY A 61 16.10 5.92 -3.68
CA GLY A 61 14.83 6.11 -4.39
C GLY A 61 13.81 6.95 -3.64
N ALA A 62 12.82 7.47 -4.38
CA ALA A 62 11.88 8.48 -3.90
C ALA A 62 10.97 8.03 -2.75
N ALA A 63 10.78 6.72 -2.58
CA ALA A 63 9.93 6.17 -1.53
C ALA A 63 10.63 6.01 -0.17
N LEU A 64 11.97 6.16 -0.13
CA LEU A 64 12.75 5.99 1.08
C LEU A 64 13.01 7.30 1.80
N THR A 65 13.08 7.21 3.13
CA THR A 65 13.61 8.27 3.97
C THR A 65 14.88 7.81 4.67
N ARG A 66 15.79 8.74 4.94
CA ARG A 66 17.00 8.46 5.72
C ARG A 66 16.68 7.78 7.05
N LYS A 67 15.64 8.27 7.73
CA LYS A 67 15.18 7.73 9.01
C LYS A 67 14.80 6.26 8.89
N TYR A 68 14.00 5.88 7.91
CA TYR A 68 13.58 4.49 7.71
C TYR A 68 14.78 3.56 7.47
N VAL A 69 15.76 3.98 6.66
CA VAL A 69 16.95 3.17 6.41
C VAL A 69 17.82 3.06 7.67
N GLU A 70 18.06 4.19 8.36
CA GLU A 70 18.97 4.24 9.52
C GLU A 70 18.36 3.66 10.80
N ASP A 71 17.04 3.80 11.01
CA ASP A 71 16.38 3.33 12.23
C ASP A 71 15.76 1.93 12.07
N ASP A 72 15.17 1.62 10.91
CA ASP A 72 14.44 0.37 10.73
C ASP A 72 15.26 -0.67 9.97
N LEU A 73 15.78 -0.36 8.77
CA LEU A 73 16.49 -1.36 7.96
C LEU A 73 17.83 -1.79 8.58
N ARG A 74 18.59 -0.87 9.19
CA ARG A 74 19.86 -1.21 9.86
C ARG A 74 19.69 -2.18 11.02
N ARG A 75 18.55 -2.21 11.68
CA ARG A 75 18.29 -3.14 12.80
C ARG A 75 18.07 -4.58 12.33
N GLU A 76 17.71 -4.75 11.09
CA GLU A 76 17.40 -6.05 10.50
C GLU A 76 18.65 -6.78 9.97
N TYR A 77 19.83 -6.13 10.03
CA TYR A 77 21.04 -6.65 9.41
C TYR A 77 22.29 -6.37 10.21
N SER A 78 23.09 -7.41 10.42
CA SER A 78 24.38 -7.33 11.13
C SER A 78 25.47 -6.62 10.32
N ASN A 79 25.31 -6.50 9.00
CA ASN A 79 26.23 -5.76 8.15
C ASN A 79 25.68 -4.35 7.80
N ALA A 80 26.39 -3.62 6.94
CA ALA A 80 26.16 -2.21 6.70
C ALA A 80 24.99 -1.93 5.75
N VAL A 81 24.09 -1.03 6.16
CA VAL A 81 23.02 -0.49 5.31
C VAL A 81 23.15 1.02 5.23
N PHE A 82 23.17 1.55 4.02
CA PHE A 82 23.36 2.97 3.72
C PHE A 82 22.14 3.57 3.03
N TYR A 83 21.87 4.83 3.33
CA TYR A 83 20.92 5.63 2.59
C TYR A 83 21.64 6.51 1.57
N ALA A 84 21.26 6.38 0.31
CA ALA A 84 21.67 7.29 -0.77
C ALA A 84 20.48 8.18 -1.13
N ASP A 85 20.62 9.48 -0.90
CA ASP A 85 19.59 10.49 -1.23
C ASP A 85 19.50 10.76 -2.73
N ASP A 86 20.61 10.55 -3.44
CA ASP A 86 20.68 10.63 -4.90
C ASP A 86 21.80 9.71 -5.46
N ALA A 87 22.00 9.76 -6.75
CA ALA A 87 23.02 8.97 -7.45
C ALA A 87 24.43 9.33 -7.01
N PHE A 88 24.70 10.60 -6.69
CA PHE A 88 26.02 11.05 -6.24
C PHE A 88 26.29 10.59 -4.82
N GLY A 89 25.28 10.63 -3.94
CA GLY A 89 25.38 10.05 -2.60
C GLY A 89 25.72 8.55 -2.65
N GLY A 90 25.07 7.81 -3.55
CA GLY A 90 25.39 6.40 -3.80
C GLY A 90 26.83 6.20 -4.30
N LEU A 91 27.30 7.05 -5.20
CA LEU A 91 28.66 7.00 -5.72
C LEU A 91 29.71 7.24 -4.62
N HIS A 92 29.52 8.26 -3.78
CA HIS A 92 30.41 8.53 -2.64
C HIS A 92 30.47 7.37 -1.65
N ILE A 93 29.32 6.72 -1.36
CA ILE A 93 29.30 5.52 -0.53
C ILE A 93 30.16 4.41 -1.14
N MET A 94 30.04 4.19 -2.45
CA MET A 94 30.84 3.19 -3.18
C MET A 94 32.33 3.53 -3.18
N GLU A 95 32.71 4.82 -3.37
CA GLU A 95 34.08 5.28 -3.31
C GLU A 95 34.72 4.96 -1.93
N ASP A 96 33.99 5.21 -0.85
CA ASP A 96 34.46 4.89 0.50
C ASP A 96 34.55 3.37 0.74
N LEU A 97 33.63 2.57 0.19
CA LEU A 97 33.62 1.12 0.35
C LEU A 97 34.75 0.42 -0.41
N ILE A 98 35.16 0.95 -1.57
CA ILE A 98 36.16 0.33 -2.45
C ILE A 98 37.52 1.01 -2.36
N GLY A 99 37.59 2.22 -1.80
CA GLY A 99 38.80 3.03 -1.71
C GLY A 99 39.91 2.38 -0.90
N GLN A 100 41.16 2.50 -1.40
CA GLN A 100 42.36 1.90 -0.79
C GLN A 100 42.86 2.60 0.49
N ASN A 101 42.20 3.65 0.96
CA ASN A 101 42.69 4.55 2.01
C ASN A 101 42.19 4.23 3.44
N GLY A 102 41.86 2.98 3.75
CA GLY A 102 41.42 2.59 5.12
C GLY A 102 40.00 3.11 5.48
N GLY A 103 39.31 3.74 4.54
CA GLY A 103 37.94 4.27 4.74
C GLY A 103 36.87 3.20 4.83
N ARG A 104 37.12 2.00 4.26
CA ARG A 104 36.14 0.90 4.20
C ARG A 104 35.64 0.48 5.58
N GLU A 105 36.55 0.19 6.52
CA GLU A 105 36.15 -0.26 7.87
C GLU A 105 35.36 0.82 8.61
N LYS A 106 35.81 2.07 8.54
CA LYS A 106 35.12 3.21 9.12
C LYS A 106 33.72 3.36 8.50
N ARG A 107 33.61 3.27 7.19
CA ARG A 107 32.33 3.39 6.48
C ARG A 107 31.39 2.25 6.82
N LEU A 108 31.88 1.02 6.85
CA LEU A 108 31.09 -0.14 7.28
C LEU A 108 30.59 0.03 8.73
N ALA A 109 31.42 0.53 9.64
CA ALA A 109 31.01 0.83 11.01
C ALA A 109 29.89 1.89 11.05
N GLU A 110 29.98 2.95 10.25
CA GLU A 110 28.90 3.96 10.12
C GLU A 110 27.60 3.35 9.61
N GLY A 111 27.65 2.45 8.62
CA GLY A 111 26.49 1.77 8.08
C GLY A 111 25.85 0.73 9.02
N ARG A 112 26.59 0.23 9.99
CA ARG A 112 26.13 -0.67 11.06
C ARG A 112 25.59 0.08 12.28
N THR A 113 25.99 1.35 12.45
CA THR A 113 25.57 2.14 13.62
C THR A 113 24.11 2.53 13.51
N VAL A 114 23.28 1.93 14.37
CA VAL A 114 21.94 2.44 14.63
C VAL A 114 22.11 3.69 15.47
N LYS A 115 21.79 4.86 14.92
CA LYS A 115 21.81 6.09 15.72
C LYS A 115 20.79 5.93 16.83
N GLU A 116 21.25 5.85 18.08
CA GLU A 116 20.38 5.87 19.25
C GLU A 116 19.67 7.23 19.37
N PHE A 117 18.67 7.50 18.52
CA PHE A 117 17.60 8.43 18.89
C PHE A 117 16.70 7.82 20.00
N ALA A 118 17.03 6.62 20.43
CA ALA A 118 16.27 5.81 21.37
C ALA A 118 16.60 6.07 22.84
N LYS A 119 17.38 7.10 23.21
CA LYS A 119 17.55 7.37 24.66
C LYS A 119 16.31 7.99 25.30
N ALA A 120 15.41 8.59 24.49
CA ALA A 120 14.09 8.99 24.97
C ALA A 120 13.06 7.85 24.92
N ALA A 121 13.19 6.91 23.97
CA ALA A 121 12.29 5.75 23.88
C ALA A 121 12.73 4.59 24.80
N ALA A 122 14.03 4.38 25.04
CA ALA A 122 14.52 3.36 25.95
C ALA A 122 14.41 3.77 27.43
N ALA A 123 14.42 5.08 27.75
CA ALA A 123 14.02 5.53 29.09
C ALA A 123 12.51 5.35 29.31
N GLY A 124 11.68 5.34 28.25
CA GLY A 124 10.29 4.92 28.29
C GLY A 124 10.11 3.41 28.38
N ALA A 125 10.99 2.61 27.76
CA ALA A 125 10.89 1.14 27.78
C ALA A 125 11.39 0.50 29.09
N ALA A 126 12.31 1.13 29.79
CA ALA A 126 12.76 0.65 31.12
C ALA A 126 11.81 1.07 32.26
N ALA A 127 10.85 1.98 31.99
CA ALA A 127 9.78 2.34 32.92
C ALA A 127 8.42 1.67 32.58
N ALA A 128 8.39 0.81 31.55
CA ALA A 128 7.15 0.17 31.05
C ALA A 128 7.04 -1.31 31.42
N ASP A 129 7.62 -1.72 32.55
CA ASP A 129 7.25 -2.97 33.25
C ASP A 129 6.16 -2.73 34.31
N SER A 130 5.38 -1.67 34.12
CA SER A 130 4.06 -1.52 34.70
C SER A 130 3.07 -2.14 33.73
N ALA A 131 2.36 -3.16 34.15
CA ALA A 131 1.29 -3.87 33.43
C ALA A 131 0.57 -2.96 32.44
N THR A 132 0.90 -3.05 31.16
CA THR A 132 0.19 -2.34 30.09
C THR A 132 -1.21 -2.96 30.06
N GLU A 133 -2.20 -2.25 30.56
CA GLU A 133 -3.59 -2.65 30.51
C GLU A 133 -3.93 -3.09 29.10
N ILE A 134 -4.28 -4.35 28.93
CA ILE A 134 -4.63 -4.91 27.61
C ILE A 134 -5.94 -4.25 27.21
N VAL A 135 -5.85 -3.23 26.36
CA VAL A 135 -7.01 -2.53 25.81
C VAL A 135 -7.59 -3.35 24.68
N GLU A 136 -8.70 -4.00 24.94
CA GLU A 136 -9.40 -4.81 23.95
C GLU A 136 -10.06 -3.97 22.84
N ARG A 137 -10.37 -2.69 23.10
CA ARG A 137 -10.97 -1.76 22.15
C ARG A 137 -10.58 -0.32 22.47
N SER A 138 -10.39 0.50 21.45
CA SER A 138 -10.11 1.92 21.61
C SER A 138 -11.26 2.63 22.38
N PRO A 139 -10.95 3.43 23.41
CA PRO A 139 -11.96 4.14 24.19
C PRO A 139 -12.64 5.28 23.41
N VAL A 140 -12.07 5.69 22.27
CA VAL A 140 -12.60 6.80 21.46
C VAL A 140 -13.43 6.35 20.26
N VAL A 141 -13.56 5.03 20.04
CA VAL A 141 -14.38 4.47 18.96
C VAL A 141 -15.67 3.93 19.55
N SER A 142 -16.77 4.66 19.36
CA SER A 142 -18.12 4.20 19.70
C SER A 142 -18.60 3.13 18.71
N ASP A 143 -19.68 2.45 19.06
CA ASP A 143 -20.34 1.58 18.08
C ASP A 143 -20.95 2.44 16.95
N ALA A 144 -20.88 1.95 15.71
CA ALA A 144 -21.42 2.69 14.57
C ALA A 144 -22.94 2.89 14.71
N PRO A 145 -23.45 4.12 14.65
CA PRO A 145 -24.87 4.37 14.90
C PRO A 145 -25.77 3.78 13.82
N ASN A 146 -25.27 3.70 12.58
CA ASN A 146 -26.02 3.20 11.43
C ASN A 146 -25.09 2.32 10.58
N ILE A 147 -25.27 1.01 10.67
CA ILE A 147 -24.57 0.04 9.81
C ILE A 147 -25.32 0.00 8.47
N PRO A 148 -24.63 0.25 7.34
CA PRO A 148 -25.29 0.22 6.04
C PRO A 148 -25.65 -1.22 5.65
N VAL A 149 -26.78 -1.35 4.95
CA VAL A 149 -27.18 -2.62 4.35
C VAL A 149 -26.60 -2.65 2.92
N PRO A 150 -25.70 -3.56 2.60
CA PRO A 150 -25.11 -3.62 1.27
C PRO A 150 -26.18 -4.12 0.26
N PRO A 151 -26.07 -3.70 -1.02
CA PRO A 151 -27.02 -4.12 -2.06
C PRO A 151 -26.90 -5.61 -2.42
N PHE A 152 -25.81 -6.24 -2.01
CA PHE A 152 -25.52 -7.68 -2.20
C PHE A 152 -24.45 -8.12 -1.19
N TYR A 153 -24.33 -9.40 -1.00
CA TYR A 153 -23.20 -10.02 -0.33
C TYR A 153 -22.40 -10.88 -1.31
N GLY A 154 -21.12 -11.11 -0.99
CA GLY A 154 -20.16 -11.79 -1.86
C GLY A 154 -19.48 -10.85 -2.84
N ALA A 155 -18.82 -11.40 -3.87
CA ALA A 155 -18.00 -10.63 -4.81
C ALA A 155 -18.73 -10.31 -6.12
N ARG A 156 -18.43 -9.14 -6.69
CA ARG A 156 -18.85 -8.71 -8.03
C ARG A 156 -17.69 -8.11 -8.80
N VAL A 157 -17.78 -8.16 -10.12
CA VAL A 157 -16.80 -7.56 -11.05
C VAL A 157 -17.43 -6.38 -11.76
N LYS A 158 -16.67 -5.28 -11.84
CA LYS A 158 -17.01 -4.10 -12.63
C LYS A 158 -15.91 -3.84 -13.67
N ARG A 159 -16.28 -3.67 -14.95
CA ARG A 159 -15.37 -3.46 -16.08
C ARG A 159 -15.70 -2.21 -16.91
N ASP A 160 -16.86 -1.65 -16.71
CA ASP A 160 -17.40 -0.51 -17.45
C ASP A 160 -16.98 0.82 -16.79
N TYR A 161 -15.70 1.19 -16.97
CA TYR A 161 -15.17 2.45 -16.49
C TYR A 161 -14.86 3.38 -17.66
N ASP A 162 -15.36 4.62 -17.61
CA ASP A 162 -14.87 5.69 -18.48
C ASP A 162 -13.57 6.23 -17.91
N LEU A 163 -12.47 6.05 -18.65
CA LEU A 163 -11.14 6.55 -18.24
C LEU A 163 -11.14 8.07 -18.07
N ARG A 164 -11.96 8.82 -18.83
CA ARG A 164 -12.05 10.27 -18.67
C ARG A 164 -12.58 10.65 -17.28
N GLU A 165 -13.58 9.91 -16.80
CA GLU A 165 -14.11 10.12 -15.45
C GLU A 165 -13.08 9.68 -14.38
N VAL A 166 -12.37 8.59 -14.60
CA VAL A 166 -11.30 8.14 -13.69
C VAL A 166 -10.18 9.18 -13.61
N PHE A 167 -9.77 9.74 -14.73
CA PHE A 167 -8.70 10.75 -14.77
C PHE A 167 -9.02 12.02 -13.97
N ARG A 168 -10.28 12.35 -13.73
CA ARG A 168 -10.66 13.46 -12.85
C ARG A 168 -10.22 13.26 -11.39
N TYR A 169 -9.96 12.01 -11.01
CA TYR A 169 -9.48 11.61 -9.67
C TYR A 169 -7.96 11.49 -9.58
N ILE A 170 -7.22 11.83 -10.63
CA ILE A 170 -5.75 11.87 -10.56
C ILE A 170 -5.32 12.98 -9.58
N ASN A 171 -4.47 12.61 -8.62
CA ASN A 171 -3.79 13.58 -7.80
C ASN A 171 -2.59 14.18 -8.56
N GLU A 172 -2.83 15.29 -9.29
CA GLU A 172 -1.78 15.94 -10.08
C GLU A 172 -0.53 16.30 -9.25
N THR A 173 -0.70 16.60 -7.96
CA THR A 173 0.45 16.90 -7.10
C THR A 173 1.31 15.66 -6.86
N ALA A 174 0.69 14.51 -6.61
CA ALA A 174 1.38 13.24 -6.47
C ALA A 174 2.03 12.83 -7.80
N LEU A 175 1.29 12.93 -8.91
CA LEU A 175 1.81 12.62 -10.24
C LEU A 175 3.05 13.46 -10.57
N PHE A 176 2.94 14.79 -10.48
CA PHE A 176 4.04 15.65 -10.92
C PHE A 176 5.24 15.64 -9.97
N LYS A 177 5.00 15.71 -8.65
CA LYS A 177 6.10 15.77 -7.68
C LYS A 177 6.73 14.41 -7.39
N ASN A 178 5.91 13.36 -7.21
CA ASN A 178 6.42 12.07 -6.79
C ASN A 178 6.74 11.17 -7.98
N GLN A 179 5.82 11.02 -8.94
CA GLN A 179 6.03 10.10 -10.07
C GLN A 179 6.91 10.71 -11.16
N TRP A 180 6.64 11.95 -11.57
CA TRP A 180 7.40 12.64 -12.61
C TRP A 180 8.59 13.45 -12.07
N GLN A 181 8.79 13.43 -10.75
CA GLN A 181 9.93 14.01 -10.03
C GLN A 181 10.14 15.49 -10.30
N LEU A 182 9.05 16.25 -10.49
CA LEU A 182 9.13 17.70 -10.68
C LEU A 182 9.65 18.38 -9.41
N LYS A 183 10.91 18.81 -9.45
CA LYS A 183 11.56 19.62 -8.42
C LYS A 183 11.70 21.06 -8.92
N THR A 184 11.36 22.03 -8.10
CA THR A 184 11.47 23.47 -8.42
C THR A 184 12.00 24.25 -7.23
N ALA A 185 12.67 25.36 -7.51
CA ALA A 185 13.22 26.24 -6.48
C ALA A 185 12.15 27.09 -5.79
N SER A 186 11.02 27.34 -6.45
CA SER A 186 9.94 28.17 -5.93
C SER A 186 8.55 27.63 -6.30
N GLN A 187 7.54 28.07 -5.54
CA GLN A 187 6.13 27.76 -5.83
C GLN A 187 5.67 28.38 -7.15
N GLN A 188 6.19 29.56 -7.51
CA GLN A 188 5.86 30.24 -8.77
C GLN A 188 6.38 29.44 -9.97
N ASP A 189 7.62 28.94 -9.89
CA ASP A 189 8.19 28.06 -10.94
C ASP A 189 7.44 26.74 -11.06
N TYR A 190 7.00 26.18 -9.93
CA TYR A 190 6.14 25.00 -9.93
C TYR A 190 4.86 25.24 -10.73
N VAL A 191 4.10 26.27 -10.40
CA VAL A 191 2.84 26.59 -11.10
C VAL A 191 3.09 26.82 -12.58
N ARG A 192 4.12 27.62 -12.93
CA ARG A 192 4.47 27.89 -14.33
C ARG A 192 4.79 26.62 -15.12
N LEU A 193 5.63 25.74 -14.57
CA LEU A 193 6.01 24.50 -15.23
C LEU A 193 4.85 23.52 -15.35
N VAL A 194 4.01 23.42 -14.34
CA VAL A 194 2.80 22.59 -14.38
C VAL A 194 1.89 23.06 -15.51
N GLU A 195 1.58 24.36 -15.59
CA GLU A 195 0.66 24.89 -16.61
C GLU A 195 1.23 24.82 -18.03
N GLN A 196 2.50 25.19 -18.19
CA GLN A 196 3.08 25.35 -19.52
C GLN A 196 3.65 24.05 -20.10
N LYS A 197 4.01 23.07 -19.25
CA LYS A 197 4.68 21.85 -19.71
C LYS A 197 3.96 20.59 -19.30
N PHE A 198 3.73 20.39 -18.00
CA PHE A 198 3.33 19.08 -17.50
C PHE A 198 1.85 18.74 -17.73
N ARG A 199 0.93 19.71 -17.64
CA ARG A 199 -0.47 19.50 -17.99
C ARG A 199 -0.69 19.21 -19.49
N PRO A 200 -0.06 19.91 -20.43
CA PRO A 200 -0.08 19.49 -21.83
C PRO A 200 0.39 18.05 -22.04
N ILE A 201 1.55 17.67 -21.46
CA ILE A 201 2.06 16.28 -21.53
C ILE A 201 1.03 15.29 -20.94
N LEU A 202 0.46 15.61 -19.78
CA LEU A 202 -0.55 14.77 -19.15
C LEU A 202 -1.75 14.56 -20.07
N LYS A 203 -2.26 15.63 -20.66
CA LYS A 203 -3.40 15.57 -21.58
C LYS A 203 -3.09 14.71 -22.80
N ASP A 204 -1.95 14.91 -23.44
CA ASP A 204 -1.54 14.14 -24.61
C ASP A 204 -1.40 12.63 -24.28
N LEU A 205 -0.82 12.29 -23.12
CA LEU A 205 -0.72 10.91 -22.66
C LEU A 205 -2.07 10.30 -22.31
N GLN A 206 -3.00 11.05 -21.73
CA GLN A 206 -4.36 10.59 -21.46
C GLN A 206 -5.10 10.27 -22.75
N GLU A 207 -4.96 11.11 -23.77
CA GLU A 207 -5.52 10.86 -25.10
C GLU A 207 -4.87 9.65 -25.78
N GLU A 208 -3.54 9.52 -25.71
CA GLU A 208 -2.80 8.36 -26.23
C GLU A 208 -3.30 7.04 -25.61
N VAL A 209 -3.40 6.97 -24.28
CA VAL A 209 -3.80 5.73 -23.59
C VAL A 209 -5.27 5.37 -23.83
N ILE A 210 -6.16 6.37 -24.02
CA ILE A 210 -7.53 6.13 -24.39
C ILE A 210 -7.60 5.58 -25.82
N ALA A 211 -6.94 6.25 -26.78
CA ALA A 211 -6.98 5.88 -28.19
C ALA A 211 -6.35 4.49 -28.44
N SER A 212 -5.31 4.15 -27.71
CA SER A 212 -4.62 2.85 -27.85
C SER A 212 -5.27 1.71 -27.07
N GLY A 213 -6.20 2.00 -26.15
CA GLY A 213 -6.75 0.99 -25.23
C GLY A 213 -5.68 0.37 -24.33
N LEU A 214 -4.66 1.14 -23.98
CA LEU A 214 -3.52 0.69 -23.18
C LEU A 214 -3.93 0.44 -21.72
N PHE A 215 -4.85 1.24 -21.18
CA PHE A 215 -5.41 1.05 -19.85
C PHE A 215 -6.76 0.35 -19.92
N GLU A 216 -6.86 -0.76 -19.18
CA GLU A 216 -8.06 -1.59 -19.07
C GLU A 216 -8.58 -1.59 -17.61
N PRO A 217 -9.27 -0.51 -17.19
CA PRO A 217 -9.70 -0.38 -15.81
C PRO A 217 -10.73 -1.46 -15.45
N LYS A 218 -10.47 -2.18 -14.36
CA LYS A 218 -11.32 -3.25 -13.83
C LYS A 218 -11.29 -3.20 -12.31
N ALA A 219 -12.40 -3.63 -11.70
CA ALA A 219 -12.45 -3.87 -10.26
C ALA A 219 -13.15 -5.20 -9.96
N VAL A 220 -12.70 -5.86 -8.92
CA VAL A 220 -13.47 -6.86 -8.19
C VAL A 220 -13.66 -6.36 -6.76
N TYR A 221 -14.89 -6.41 -6.26
CA TYR A 221 -15.23 -5.91 -4.94
C TYR A 221 -16.38 -6.70 -4.35
N GLY A 222 -16.57 -6.62 -3.05
CA GLY A 222 -17.66 -7.33 -2.41
C GLY A 222 -17.90 -6.87 -0.99
N TYR A 223 -19.05 -7.29 -0.47
CA TYR A 223 -19.48 -7.02 0.88
C TYR A 223 -19.62 -8.33 1.64
N PHE A 224 -19.14 -8.34 2.87
CA PHE A 224 -19.16 -9.54 3.72
C PHE A 224 -19.60 -9.16 5.12
N PRO A 225 -20.42 -10.01 5.78
CA PRO A 225 -20.73 -9.83 7.18
C PRO A 225 -19.46 -9.88 8.01
N ALA A 226 -19.29 -8.99 8.97
CA ALA A 226 -18.08 -8.90 9.77
C ALA A 226 -18.35 -8.41 11.19
N GLN A 227 -17.46 -8.76 12.13
CA GLN A 227 -17.44 -8.27 13.50
C GLN A 227 -16.00 -8.10 14.00
N GLY A 228 -15.79 -7.20 14.95
CA GLY A 228 -14.53 -7.02 15.64
C GLY A 228 -14.45 -7.79 16.96
N GLU A 229 -13.30 -8.44 17.21
CA GLU A 229 -12.99 -9.11 18.49
C GLU A 229 -11.55 -8.79 18.89
N GLY A 230 -11.33 -7.94 19.88
CA GLY A 230 -9.99 -7.48 20.23
C GLY A 230 -9.31 -6.79 19.05
N ASN A 231 -8.24 -7.39 18.54
CA ASN A 231 -7.50 -6.87 17.37
C ASN A 231 -7.91 -7.55 16.05
N ASP A 232 -8.88 -8.45 16.09
CA ASP A 232 -9.28 -9.26 14.97
C ASP A 232 -10.54 -8.74 14.29
N LEU A 233 -10.53 -8.70 12.97
CA LEU A 233 -11.72 -8.63 12.13
C LEU A 233 -12.11 -10.05 11.72
N ILE A 234 -13.28 -10.47 12.12
CA ILE A 234 -13.87 -11.76 11.76
C ILE A 234 -14.81 -11.53 10.60
N VAL A 235 -14.61 -12.26 9.52
CA VAL A 235 -15.48 -12.23 8.34
C VAL A 235 -16.26 -13.53 8.28
N TYR A 236 -17.57 -13.41 8.07
CA TYR A 236 -18.50 -14.53 8.08
C TYR A 236 -19.02 -14.86 6.69
N GLU A 237 -19.55 -16.08 6.57
CA GLU A 237 -20.21 -16.51 5.35
C GLU A 237 -21.42 -15.62 5.05
N PRO A 238 -21.54 -15.13 3.80
CA PRO A 238 -22.71 -14.38 3.38
C PRO A 238 -24.01 -15.18 3.57
N PRO A 239 -25.11 -14.53 3.96
CA PRO A 239 -26.40 -15.23 4.02
C PRO A 239 -26.78 -15.78 2.63
N ALA A 240 -27.39 -16.95 2.60
CA ALA A 240 -27.83 -17.57 1.35
C ALA A 240 -28.71 -16.59 0.54
N GLN A 241 -28.46 -16.46 -0.76
CA GLN A 241 -29.23 -15.55 -1.62
C GLN A 241 -30.70 -15.92 -1.57
N GLY A 242 -31.55 -15.05 -1.03
CA GLY A 242 -33.00 -15.23 -0.95
C GLY A 242 -33.64 -14.73 0.36
N VAL A 243 -32.87 -14.50 1.42
CA VAL A 243 -33.41 -13.94 2.68
C VAL A 243 -33.27 -12.42 2.67
N ARG A 244 -34.25 -11.72 2.11
CA ARG A 244 -34.46 -10.30 2.43
C ARG A 244 -34.88 -10.21 3.89
N SER A 245 -34.00 -9.78 4.76
CA SER A 245 -34.39 -9.36 6.12
C SER A 245 -35.13 -8.01 6.04
N GLN A 246 -36.36 -8.04 5.64
CA GLN A 246 -37.36 -7.04 5.96
C GLN A 246 -38.53 -7.83 6.58
N GLU A 247 -38.60 -7.81 7.90
CA GLU A 247 -39.81 -7.50 8.65
C GLU A 247 -39.58 -7.86 10.13
N SER A 248 -39.76 -6.87 10.96
CA SER A 248 -40.00 -7.01 12.38
C SER A 248 -41.27 -7.88 12.60
N GLY A 249 -41.08 -9.00 13.31
CA GLY A 249 -42.19 -9.70 14.00
C GLY A 249 -42.86 -10.83 13.23
N VAL A 250 -42.20 -12.00 13.14
CA VAL A 250 -42.84 -13.31 13.33
C VAL A 250 -41.76 -14.32 13.74
N SER A 251 -41.95 -14.91 14.91
CA SER A 251 -41.15 -16.01 15.45
C SER A 251 -41.40 -17.27 14.62
N SER A 252 -40.50 -17.58 13.69
CA SER A 252 -40.35 -18.92 13.14
C SER A 252 -39.14 -19.60 13.79
N ARG A 253 -39.42 -20.63 14.60
CA ARG A 253 -38.43 -21.55 15.16
C ARG A 253 -37.76 -22.32 14.02
N GLY A 254 -36.82 -21.65 13.33
CA GLY A 254 -35.78 -22.28 12.49
C GLY A 254 -34.49 -22.21 13.30
N THR A 255 -33.78 -23.31 13.40
CA THR A 255 -32.43 -23.41 13.98
C THR A 255 -31.53 -22.40 13.30
N THR A 256 -31.37 -21.22 13.93
CA THR A 256 -30.37 -20.22 13.54
C THR A 256 -28.99 -20.79 13.85
N GLN A 257 -28.43 -21.48 12.90
CA GLN A 257 -27.01 -21.87 12.94
C GLN A 257 -26.21 -20.58 13.13
N ALA A 258 -25.29 -20.56 14.09
CA ALA A 258 -24.41 -19.41 14.30
C ALA A 258 -23.69 -19.07 12.99
N PRO A 259 -23.48 -17.77 12.65
CA PRO A 259 -22.80 -17.39 11.44
C PRO A 259 -21.45 -18.10 11.33
N GLN A 260 -21.19 -18.78 10.21
CA GLN A 260 -19.92 -19.50 10.02
C GLN A 260 -18.80 -18.51 9.75
N GLU A 261 -17.74 -18.58 10.54
CA GLU A 261 -16.51 -17.79 10.33
C GLU A 261 -15.78 -18.31 9.08
N LEU A 262 -15.52 -17.43 8.10
CA LEU A 262 -14.78 -17.73 6.89
C LEU A 262 -13.30 -17.47 7.06
N LEU A 263 -12.96 -16.34 7.65
CA LEU A 263 -11.59 -15.92 7.88
C LEU A 263 -11.49 -14.87 8.98
N ARG A 264 -10.28 -14.66 9.44
CA ARG A 264 -9.92 -13.71 10.47
C ARG A 264 -8.67 -12.94 10.05
N VAL A 265 -8.67 -11.62 10.26
CA VAL A 265 -7.52 -10.74 9.99
C VAL A 265 -7.16 -10.02 11.27
N THR A 266 -5.92 -10.17 11.74
CA THR A 266 -5.41 -9.53 12.94
C THR A 266 -4.65 -8.25 12.58
N PHE A 267 -4.99 -7.14 13.23
CA PHE A 267 -4.36 -5.84 12.95
C PHE A 267 -3.55 -5.35 14.16
N PRO A 268 -2.51 -4.54 13.94
CA PRO A 268 -1.79 -3.90 15.02
C PRO A 268 -2.68 -2.86 15.72
N ARG A 269 -2.44 -2.65 16.99
CA ARG A 269 -3.08 -1.59 17.79
C ARG A 269 -2.06 -0.52 18.14
N GLN A 270 -2.47 0.74 18.09
CA GLN A 270 -1.66 1.86 18.57
C GLN A 270 -1.28 1.64 20.04
N LYS A 271 -0.01 1.81 20.36
CA LYS A 271 0.51 1.65 21.73
C LYS A 271 0.10 2.79 22.65
N GLU A 272 -0.07 3.99 22.10
CA GLU A 272 -0.35 5.23 22.83
C GLU A 272 -1.47 6.04 22.16
N GLY A 273 -1.91 7.10 22.84
CA GLY A 273 -2.92 8.03 22.34
C GLY A 273 -4.30 7.41 22.22
N ARG A 274 -4.88 7.41 21.02
CA ARG A 274 -6.23 6.89 20.78
C ARG A 274 -6.33 5.38 20.82
N ARG A 275 -5.21 4.65 20.83
CA ARG A 275 -5.13 3.18 20.84
C ARG A 275 -5.99 2.48 19.79
N LEU A 276 -6.03 3.06 18.58
CA LEU A 276 -6.83 2.56 17.47
C LEU A 276 -6.31 1.23 16.93
N CYS A 277 -7.25 0.36 16.59
CA CYS A 277 -7.07 -0.83 15.78
C CYS A 277 -8.17 -0.87 14.71
N LEU A 278 -7.92 -1.41 13.52
CA LEU A 278 -8.94 -1.50 12.47
C LEU A 278 -10.17 -2.27 12.91
N ALA A 279 -10.02 -3.30 13.73
CA ALA A 279 -11.13 -4.09 14.29
C ALA A 279 -12.11 -3.27 15.14
N ASP A 280 -11.64 -2.13 15.70
CA ASP A 280 -12.49 -1.27 16.55
C ASP A 280 -13.63 -0.59 15.77
N PHE A 281 -13.49 -0.44 14.46
CA PHE A 281 -14.48 0.21 13.61
C PHE A 281 -15.65 -0.69 13.21
N PHE A 282 -15.70 -1.92 13.70
CA PHE A 282 -16.77 -2.88 13.44
C PHE A 282 -17.56 -3.17 14.72
N ALA A 283 -18.81 -3.60 14.55
CA ALA A 283 -19.63 -4.08 15.67
C ALA A 283 -18.93 -5.22 16.40
N ARG A 284 -19.03 -5.24 17.73
CA ARG A 284 -18.34 -6.25 18.55
C ARG A 284 -18.96 -7.62 18.36
N ARG A 285 -18.13 -8.65 18.34
CA ARG A 285 -18.60 -10.02 18.44
C ARG A 285 -19.42 -10.18 19.73
N GLY A 286 -20.58 -10.81 19.62
CA GLY A 286 -21.48 -10.99 20.75
C GLY A 286 -22.39 -9.80 21.10
N SER A 287 -22.29 -8.67 20.36
CA SER A 287 -23.20 -7.52 20.57
C SER A 287 -24.64 -7.76 20.08
N GLY A 288 -24.90 -8.86 19.40
CA GLY A 288 -26.16 -9.12 18.72
C GLY A 288 -26.31 -8.40 17.38
N THR A 289 -25.33 -7.60 16.99
CA THR A 289 -25.33 -6.81 15.74
C THR A 289 -24.30 -7.36 14.76
N MET A 290 -24.72 -7.62 13.53
CA MET A 290 -23.81 -7.98 12.43
C MET A 290 -23.46 -6.72 11.65
N ASP A 291 -22.17 -6.50 11.44
CA ASP A 291 -21.62 -5.41 10.66
C ASP A 291 -21.25 -5.85 9.24
N VAL A 292 -20.73 -4.94 8.42
CA VAL A 292 -20.32 -5.20 7.05
C VAL A 292 -18.95 -4.63 6.76
N VAL A 293 -18.08 -5.43 6.16
CA VAL A 293 -16.82 -4.99 5.57
C VAL A 293 -16.93 -5.00 4.06
N GLY A 294 -16.48 -3.92 3.43
CA GLY A 294 -16.22 -3.91 1.99
C GLY A 294 -14.79 -4.38 1.71
N MET A 295 -14.60 -5.11 0.62
CA MET A 295 -13.30 -5.47 0.09
C MET A 295 -13.24 -5.09 -1.38
N THR A 296 -12.11 -4.55 -1.82
CA THR A 296 -11.94 -4.13 -3.21
C THR A 296 -10.53 -4.35 -3.71
N LEU A 297 -10.42 -4.68 -4.98
CA LEU A 297 -9.18 -4.69 -5.75
C LEU A 297 -9.45 -4.11 -7.11
N VAL A 298 -8.65 -3.12 -7.50
CA VAL A 298 -8.73 -2.46 -8.81
C VAL A 298 -7.43 -2.64 -9.57
N THR A 299 -7.51 -2.62 -10.89
CA THR A 299 -6.36 -2.68 -11.80
C THR A 299 -6.64 -1.88 -13.07
N ILE A 300 -5.61 -1.38 -13.73
CA ILE A 300 -5.71 -0.85 -15.09
C ILE A 300 -5.21 -1.85 -16.15
N GLY A 301 -4.99 -3.09 -15.76
CA GLY A 301 -4.62 -4.19 -16.65
C GLY A 301 -3.10 -4.31 -16.92
N PRO A 302 -2.67 -5.42 -17.55
CA PRO A 302 -1.26 -5.74 -17.73
C PRO A 302 -0.59 -4.96 -18.88
N LYS A 303 -1.35 -4.47 -19.87
CA LYS A 303 -0.81 -3.78 -21.05
C LYS A 303 0.06 -2.58 -20.70
N ALA A 304 -0.31 -1.84 -19.64
CA ALA A 304 0.47 -0.70 -19.15
C ALA A 304 1.87 -1.13 -18.70
N SER A 305 1.97 -2.20 -17.89
CA SER A 305 3.25 -2.77 -17.44
C SER A 305 4.09 -3.29 -18.60
N GLU A 306 3.48 -4.01 -19.53
CA GLU A 306 4.15 -4.55 -20.69
C GLU A 306 4.72 -3.45 -21.60
N TYR A 307 3.94 -2.40 -21.83
CA TYR A 307 4.37 -1.30 -22.67
C TYR A 307 5.45 -0.44 -22.01
N THR A 308 5.31 -0.13 -20.73
CA THR A 308 6.33 0.61 -19.99
C THR A 308 7.65 -0.17 -19.90
N LYS A 309 7.60 -1.50 -19.75
CA LYS A 309 8.79 -2.36 -19.83
C LYS A 309 9.49 -2.23 -21.16
N LYS A 310 8.78 -2.27 -22.29
CA LYS A 310 9.35 -2.08 -23.63
C LYS A 310 10.03 -0.72 -23.80
N LEU A 311 9.39 0.36 -23.29
CA LEU A 311 10.00 1.70 -23.33
C LEU A 311 11.30 1.77 -22.52
N PHE A 312 11.34 1.10 -21.38
CA PHE A 312 12.56 1.03 -20.56
C PHE A 312 13.67 0.26 -21.29
N GLU A 313 13.35 -0.90 -21.86
CA GLU A 313 14.30 -1.74 -22.60
C GLU A 313 14.83 -1.08 -23.88
N SER A 314 14.00 -0.25 -24.54
CA SER A 314 14.40 0.51 -25.73
C SER A 314 15.17 1.80 -25.43
N GLY A 315 15.34 2.16 -24.15
CA GLY A 315 16.04 3.38 -23.74
C GLY A 315 15.21 4.66 -23.80
N GLU A 316 13.89 4.56 -24.02
CA GLU A 316 12.97 5.70 -24.04
C GLU A 316 12.57 6.15 -22.62
N TYR A 317 13.57 6.42 -21.78
CA TYR A 317 13.39 6.64 -20.33
C TYR A 317 12.44 7.78 -19.97
N THR A 318 12.41 8.87 -20.75
CA THR A 318 11.49 9.99 -20.48
C THR A 318 10.04 9.59 -20.70
N LYS A 319 9.73 8.91 -21.80
CA LYS A 319 8.38 8.40 -22.07
C LYS A 319 7.99 7.31 -21.07
N TYR A 320 8.93 6.42 -20.74
CA TYR A 320 8.76 5.44 -19.67
C TYR A 320 8.35 6.11 -18.36
N LEU A 321 9.12 7.09 -17.88
CA LEU A 321 8.85 7.78 -16.59
C LEU A 321 7.45 8.40 -16.57
N TYR A 322 7.07 9.09 -17.63
CA TYR A 322 5.79 9.77 -17.69
C TYR A 322 4.62 8.79 -17.78
N LEU A 323 4.72 7.77 -18.63
CA LEU A 323 3.65 6.81 -18.80
C LEU A 323 3.53 5.86 -17.59
N HIS A 324 4.66 5.43 -17.03
CA HIS A 324 4.67 4.62 -15.80
C HIS A 324 4.05 5.40 -14.64
N GLY A 325 4.45 6.66 -14.44
CA GLY A 325 3.86 7.51 -13.38
C GLY A 325 2.35 7.72 -13.60
N LEU A 326 1.92 8.00 -14.84
CA LEU A 326 0.49 8.10 -15.16
C LEU A 326 -0.26 6.81 -14.87
N SER A 327 0.32 5.66 -15.20
CA SER A 327 -0.31 4.36 -14.99
C SER A 327 -0.52 4.06 -13.50
N VAL A 328 0.47 4.35 -12.65
CA VAL A 328 0.37 4.18 -11.19
C VAL A 328 -0.70 5.10 -10.60
N GLU A 329 -0.65 6.39 -10.93
CA GLU A 329 -1.63 7.36 -10.44
C GLU A 329 -3.05 7.10 -10.99
N THR A 330 -3.17 6.50 -12.18
CA THR A 330 -4.49 6.09 -12.70
C THR A 330 -5.07 4.92 -11.89
N ALA A 331 -4.26 3.97 -11.44
CA ALA A 331 -4.73 2.90 -10.55
C ALA A 331 -5.23 3.44 -9.20
N GLU A 332 -4.52 4.42 -8.63
CA GLU A 332 -4.96 5.11 -7.40
C GLU A 332 -6.23 5.96 -7.63
N ALA A 333 -6.30 6.66 -8.78
CA ALA A 333 -7.50 7.40 -9.19
C ALA A 333 -8.71 6.48 -9.36
N LEU A 334 -8.51 5.31 -9.99
CA LEU A 334 -9.55 4.28 -10.11
C LEU A 334 -10.00 3.76 -8.75
N ALA A 335 -9.07 3.56 -7.82
CA ALA A 335 -9.40 3.12 -6.46
C ALA A 335 -10.26 4.17 -5.72
N GLU A 336 -9.95 5.47 -5.85
CA GLU A 336 -10.75 6.53 -5.23
C GLU A 336 -12.13 6.67 -5.91
N PHE A 337 -12.16 6.65 -7.24
CA PHE A 337 -13.41 6.67 -8.01
C PHE A 337 -14.31 5.48 -7.65
N HIS A 338 -13.74 4.27 -7.58
CA HIS A 338 -14.48 3.06 -7.21
C HIS A 338 -14.89 3.06 -5.73
N HIS A 339 -14.07 3.60 -4.83
CA HIS A 339 -14.45 3.77 -3.43
C HIS A 339 -15.67 4.69 -3.27
N ARG A 340 -15.76 5.78 -4.06
CA ARG A 340 -16.97 6.60 -4.11
C ARG A 340 -18.19 5.78 -4.56
N HIS A 341 -18.03 4.93 -5.57
CA HIS A 341 -19.11 4.02 -6.01
C HIS A 341 -19.56 3.09 -4.88
N ILE A 342 -18.62 2.51 -4.12
CA ILE A 342 -18.93 1.68 -2.94
C ILE A 342 -19.70 2.48 -1.88
N ARG A 343 -19.32 3.73 -1.60
CA ARG A 343 -20.04 4.59 -0.65
C ARG A 343 -21.46 4.93 -1.13
N GLN A 344 -21.65 5.09 -2.43
CA GLN A 344 -22.98 5.26 -3.04
C GLN A 344 -23.85 4.02 -2.87
N GLU A 345 -23.32 2.83 -3.15
CA GLU A 345 -24.01 1.56 -2.95
C GLU A 345 -24.38 1.30 -1.48
N LEU A 346 -23.52 1.70 -0.55
CA LEU A 346 -23.77 1.61 0.89
C LEU A 346 -24.69 2.72 1.43
N GLY A 347 -25.12 3.67 0.58
CA GLY A 347 -26.00 4.76 1.00
C GLY A 347 -25.33 5.79 1.93
N ILE A 348 -24.01 5.86 1.97
CA ILE A 348 -23.24 6.76 2.84
C ILE A 348 -22.55 7.91 2.10
N ALA A 349 -22.70 8.00 0.78
CA ALA A 349 -22.07 9.04 -0.05
C ALA A 349 -22.70 10.45 0.15
N GLY A 350 -23.79 10.56 0.90
CA GLY A 350 -24.34 11.86 1.28
C GLY A 350 -23.41 12.72 2.13
N ASP A 351 -22.43 12.10 2.78
CA ASP A 351 -21.40 12.75 3.57
C ASP A 351 -20.15 13.13 2.74
N ASP A 352 -20.11 12.80 1.43
CA ASP A 352 -18.99 13.12 0.56
C ASP A 352 -18.94 14.61 0.23
N SER A 353 -17.75 15.23 0.28
CA SER A 353 -17.57 16.55 -0.28
C SER A 353 -17.91 16.56 -1.78
N PRO A 354 -18.58 17.59 -2.29
CA PRO A 354 -18.84 17.76 -3.72
C PRO A 354 -17.54 17.97 -4.53
N GLU A 355 -16.49 18.46 -3.87
CA GLU A 355 -15.20 18.74 -4.50
C GLU A 355 -14.29 17.52 -4.48
N ILE A 356 -13.88 17.01 -5.66
CA ILE A 356 -13.00 15.84 -5.77
C ILE A 356 -11.69 16.02 -4.99
N ARG A 357 -11.13 17.23 -4.97
CA ARG A 357 -9.90 17.53 -4.23
C ARG A 357 -10.01 17.28 -2.72
N ASP A 358 -11.19 17.49 -2.18
CA ASP A 358 -11.48 17.26 -0.77
C ASP A 358 -11.51 15.75 -0.42
N LEU A 359 -11.84 14.90 -1.39
CA LEU A 359 -11.82 13.45 -1.20
C LEU A 359 -10.39 12.95 -0.92
N PHE A 360 -9.36 13.59 -1.51
CA PHE A 360 -7.95 13.28 -1.19
C PHE A 360 -7.57 13.58 0.26
N HIS A 361 -8.37 14.42 0.94
CA HIS A 361 -8.25 14.73 2.37
C HIS A 361 -9.25 13.96 3.23
N GLN A 362 -9.84 12.87 2.69
CA GLN A 362 -10.82 12.02 3.38
C GLN A 362 -12.05 12.78 3.91
N LYS A 363 -12.52 13.80 3.17
CA LYS A 363 -13.78 14.50 3.50
C LYS A 363 -14.99 13.69 2.99
N TYR A 364 -15.12 12.50 3.52
CA TYR A 364 -16.21 11.56 3.32
C TYR A 364 -16.36 10.64 4.54
N ARG A 365 -17.45 9.92 4.66
CA ARG A 365 -17.67 8.93 5.71
C ARG A 365 -16.89 7.66 5.42
N GLY A 366 -16.25 7.12 6.46
CA GLY A 366 -15.46 5.89 6.37
C GLY A 366 -14.04 6.12 5.83
N SER A 367 -13.39 5.01 5.47
CA SER A 367 -12.06 5.01 4.88
C SER A 367 -11.77 3.69 4.15
N ARG A 368 -10.78 3.70 3.25
CA ARG A 368 -10.16 2.50 2.69
C ARG A 368 -8.76 2.29 3.28
N TYR A 369 -8.42 1.06 3.58
CA TYR A 369 -7.14 0.68 4.16
C TYR A 369 -6.49 -0.37 3.28
N SER A 370 -5.39 0.02 2.63
CA SER A 370 -4.62 -0.87 1.76
C SER A 370 -3.61 -1.68 2.57
N PHE A 371 -3.39 -2.92 2.17
CA PHE A 371 -2.39 -3.79 2.78
C PHE A 371 -0.97 -3.24 2.52
N GLY A 372 -0.06 -3.44 3.49
CA GLY A 372 1.30 -2.90 3.47
C GLY A 372 1.42 -1.49 4.06
N TYR A 373 0.31 -0.86 4.52
CA TYR A 373 0.32 0.42 5.21
C TYR A 373 0.22 0.25 6.73
N PRO A 374 0.62 1.25 7.54
CA PRO A 374 0.76 1.10 9.00
C PRO A 374 -0.44 0.54 9.74
N ALA A 375 -1.67 0.83 9.32
CA ALA A 375 -2.88 0.28 9.96
C ALA A 375 -3.16 -1.19 9.55
N CYS A 376 -2.57 -1.67 8.44
CA CYS A 376 -2.76 -3.00 7.87
C CYS A 376 -1.44 -3.49 7.24
N PRO A 377 -0.34 -3.66 8.02
CA PRO A 377 1.01 -3.80 7.50
C PRO A 377 1.31 -5.16 6.87
N ASN A 378 0.59 -6.20 7.25
CA ASN A 378 0.87 -7.56 6.77
C ASN A 378 0.37 -7.75 5.33
N LEU A 379 1.30 -7.89 4.38
CA LEU A 379 0.97 -8.14 2.97
C LEU A 379 0.39 -9.53 2.73
N GLU A 380 0.76 -10.53 3.54
CA GLU A 380 0.24 -11.89 3.41
C GLU A 380 -1.28 -11.93 3.59
N ASP A 381 -1.85 -11.00 4.35
CA ASP A 381 -3.30 -10.89 4.54
C ASP A 381 -4.07 -10.60 3.24
N GLN A 382 -3.37 -10.17 2.17
CA GLN A 382 -3.98 -10.08 0.83
C GLN A 382 -4.46 -11.45 0.32
N THR A 383 -3.85 -12.56 0.74
CA THR A 383 -4.31 -13.90 0.38
C THR A 383 -5.75 -14.16 0.85
N LYS A 384 -6.15 -13.57 1.98
CA LYS A 384 -7.51 -13.65 2.52
C LYS A 384 -8.51 -12.90 1.66
N LEU A 385 -8.13 -11.70 1.18
CA LEU A 385 -8.92 -10.92 0.22
C LEU A 385 -9.03 -11.69 -1.11
N PHE A 386 -7.92 -12.29 -1.60
CA PHE A 386 -7.89 -13.08 -2.83
C PHE A 386 -8.80 -14.30 -2.75
N ARG A 387 -8.85 -14.97 -1.60
CA ARG A 387 -9.78 -16.08 -1.37
C ARG A 387 -11.24 -15.69 -1.55
N LEU A 388 -11.62 -14.47 -1.12
CA LEU A 388 -13.00 -14.00 -1.16
C LEU A 388 -13.38 -13.38 -2.51
N LEU A 389 -12.49 -12.58 -3.11
CA LEU A 389 -12.77 -11.84 -4.34
C LEU A 389 -12.36 -12.57 -5.62
N LYS A 390 -11.44 -13.54 -5.53
CA LYS A 390 -10.90 -14.31 -6.66
C LYS A 390 -10.42 -13.43 -7.84
N PRO A 391 -9.53 -12.45 -7.58
CA PRO A 391 -9.11 -11.49 -8.60
C PRO A 391 -8.30 -12.13 -9.74
N GLU A 392 -7.63 -13.26 -9.54
CA GLU A 392 -6.91 -13.98 -10.58
C GLU A 392 -7.86 -14.47 -11.69
N GLU A 393 -8.97 -15.09 -11.28
CA GLU A 393 -9.97 -15.64 -12.20
C GLU A 393 -10.81 -14.53 -12.84
N THR A 394 -11.03 -13.43 -12.11
CA THR A 394 -12.03 -12.43 -12.47
C THR A 394 -11.48 -11.22 -13.22
N ILE A 395 -10.33 -10.69 -12.84
CA ILE A 395 -9.74 -9.48 -13.43
C ILE A 395 -8.26 -9.64 -13.81
N GLY A 396 -7.68 -10.83 -13.65
CA GLY A 396 -6.32 -11.16 -14.06
C GLY A 396 -5.23 -10.53 -13.18
N VAL A 397 -5.49 -10.34 -11.88
CA VAL A 397 -4.51 -9.86 -10.91
C VAL A 397 -4.12 -10.99 -9.99
N HIS A 398 -2.83 -11.25 -9.85
CA HIS A 398 -2.27 -12.28 -8.97
C HIS A 398 -1.28 -11.71 -7.94
N LEU A 399 -0.90 -12.54 -6.98
CA LEU A 399 0.12 -12.19 -6.00
C LEU A 399 1.46 -12.80 -6.40
N THR A 400 2.52 -12.00 -6.27
CA THR A 400 3.89 -12.51 -6.33
C THR A 400 4.21 -13.33 -5.09
N THR A 401 5.37 -13.98 -5.05
CA THR A 401 5.87 -14.71 -3.87
C THR A 401 6.04 -13.80 -2.63
N GLY A 402 6.26 -12.49 -2.83
CA GLY A 402 6.29 -11.48 -1.78
C GLY A 402 4.92 -10.84 -1.48
N TYR A 403 3.84 -11.43 -1.96
CA TYR A 403 2.46 -10.93 -1.79
C TYR A 403 2.21 -9.54 -2.41
N LEU A 404 2.98 -9.12 -3.43
CA LEU A 404 2.71 -7.91 -4.20
C LEU A 404 1.71 -8.22 -5.32
N LEU A 405 0.93 -7.19 -5.68
CA LEU A 405 -0.03 -7.29 -6.78
C LEU A 405 0.66 -7.21 -8.13
N GLU A 406 0.31 -8.12 -9.04
CA GLU A 406 0.73 -8.10 -10.43
C GLU A 406 -0.51 -8.20 -11.34
N PRO A 407 -0.72 -7.26 -12.30
CA PRO A 407 0.17 -6.15 -12.66
C PRO A 407 0.32 -5.10 -11.53
N GLU A 408 1.47 -4.42 -11.51
CA GLU A 408 1.84 -3.43 -10.48
C GLU A 408 0.82 -2.30 -10.34
N GLN A 409 0.21 -1.90 -11.45
CA GLN A 409 -0.83 -0.87 -11.50
C GLN A 409 -2.17 -1.44 -10.99
N SER A 410 -2.11 -1.99 -9.79
CA SER A 410 -3.24 -2.57 -9.07
C SER A 410 -3.16 -2.18 -7.61
N THR A 411 -4.30 -2.01 -6.96
CA THR A 411 -4.35 -1.75 -5.52
C THR A 411 -5.56 -2.42 -4.88
N SER A 412 -5.36 -2.91 -3.66
CA SER A 412 -6.38 -3.61 -2.87
C SER A 412 -6.63 -2.88 -1.57
N ALA A 413 -7.84 -2.96 -1.04
CA ALA A 413 -8.17 -2.36 0.24
C ALA A 413 -9.34 -3.04 0.95
N LEU A 414 -9.35 -2.93 2.27
CA LEU A 414 -10.55 -3.05 3.09
C LEU A 414 -11.28 -1.71 3.08
N VAL A 415 -12.60 -1.74 2.96
CA VAL A 415 -13.47 -0.56 3.01
C VAL A 415 -14.28 -0.59 4.30
N VAL A 416 -14.07 0.43 5.12
CA VAL A 416 -14.68 0.58 6.45
C VAL A 416 -15.64 1.75 6.41
N HIS A 417 -16.92 1.52 6.76
CA HIS A 417 -17.97 2.55 6.67
C HIS A 417 -18.11 3.42 7.92
N HIS A 418 -17.41 3.08 9.01
CA HIS A 418 -17.54 3.76 10.30
C HIS A 418 -17.17 5.25 10.20
N PRO A 419 -17.98 6.19 10.73
CA PRO A 419 -17.72 7.63 10.59
C PRO A 419 -16.37 8.08 11.16
N ALA A 420 -15.90 7.44 12.22
CA ALA A 420 -14.61 7.75 12.85
C ALA A 420 -13.40 7.11 12.13
N ALA A 421 -13.64 6.28 11.10
CA ALA A 421 -12.57 5.64 10.36
C ALA A 421 -11.86 6.67 9.49
N LYS A 422 -10.64 7.02 9.86
CA LYS A 422 -9.71 7.91 9.15
C LYS A 422 -8.33 7.27 9.16
N TYR A 423 -7.45 7.72 8.29
CA TYR A 423 -6.08 7.22 8.28
C TYR A 423 -5.40 7.39 9.65
N PHE A 424 -4.70 6.36 10.09
CA PHE A 424 -3.89 6.37 11.30
C PHE A 424 -2.68 5.46 11.15
N VAL A 425 -1.68 5.69 11.96
CA VAL A 425 -0.48 4.84 12.09
C VAL A 425 -0.65 4.03 13.37
N ALA A 426 -0.56 2.70 13.28
CA ALA A 426 -0.63 1.77 14.41
C ALA A 426 0.76 1.35 14.86
#